data_82167f1da59e6769811c0ae3dc5cef87
#
_entry.id   82167f1da59e6769811c0ae3dc5cef87
#
_cell.length_a   1.000
_cell.length_b   1.000
_cell.length_c   1.000
_cell.angle_alpha   90.00
_cell.angle_beta   90.00
_cell.angle_gamma   90.00
#
_symmetry.space_group_name_H-M   'P 1'
#
loop_
_entity.id
_entity.type
_entity.pdbx_description
1 polymer ?
#
loop_
_entity_poly.entity_id
_entity_poly.type
_entity_poly.pdbx_seq_one_letter_code
_entity_poly.pdbx_strand_id
1 'polypeptide(L)'
;MNLLTILLSTASGMESISAWTLIPFGLMLLMIAIGPIVAEHWWEKNVNKLIVSLLLGIPTAIYLAISFGHEGIHAVEHQLIYDYVPFIILLCALFVTTGGIHLSGDIKAKPIINTCFLGIGWILASIMGTTGAAMLLIRPLLTTNSQRKFTVHTVLFFIAIVANCGGLLTPLGDPPLFLLYLRGASFTWFLTMLPQWAFTGVLLLILYFIIDSYFYKKEDVASLISDSTKIEPIHITGNINFLYLVLIV
;
A
#
# COMPACT_ATOMS: atom_id res chain seq x y z
N MET A 1 -2.61 15.39 21.55
CA MET A 1 -1.37 16.08 21.14
C MET A 1 -1.52 16.38 19.65
N ASN A 2 -1.38 17.64 19.22
CA ASN A 2 -1.61 18.02 17.82
C ASN A 2 -0.48 17.50 16.93
N LEU A 3 -0.81 17.10 15.69
CA LEU A 3 0.17 16.62 14.68
C LEU A 3 1.33 17.62 14.51
N LEU A 4 1.02 18.91 14.59
CA LEU A 4 2.00 20.00 14.53
C LEU A 4 3.02 19.94 15.69
N THR A 5 2.59 19.56 16.90
CA THR A 5 3.48 19.40 18.05
C THR A 5 4.41 18.19 17.91
N ILE A 6 3.94 17.12 17.29
CA ILE A 6 4.76 15.93 16.99
C ILE A 6 5.83 16.27 15.95
N LEU A 7 5.45 16.99 14.89
CA LEU A 7 6.38 17.42 13.84
C LEU A 7 7.40 18.46 14.34
N LEU A 8 7.01 19.34 15.26
CA LEU A 8 7.89 20.35 15.83
C LEU A 8 8.81 19.80 16.92
N SER A 9 8.41 18.77 17.67
CA SER A 9 9.27 18.16 18.71
C SER A 9 10.47 17.41 18.14
N THR A 10 10.41 16.93 16.90
CA THR A 10 11.54 16.35 16.20
C THR A 10 12.51 17.37 15.60
N ALA A 11 12.10 18.64 15.53
CA ALA A 11 12.90 19.73 14.94
C ALA A 11 13.73 20.55 15.96
N SER A 12 13.61 20.27 17.26
CA SER A 12 14.16 21.11 18.31
C SER A 12 15.70 21.11 18.47
N GLY A 13 16.42 20.33 17.67
CA GLY A 13 17.89 20.31 17.69
C GLY A 13 18.58 20.84 16.42
N MET A 14 17.86 21.06 15.34
CA MET A 14 18.44 21.43 14.03
C MET A 14 17.77 22.67 13.43
N GLU A 15 17.74 23.78 14.17
CA GLU A 15 17.07 25.02 13.74
C GLU A 15 17.62 25.69 12.47
N SER A 16 18.68 25.16 11.85
CA SER A 16 19.33 25.76 10.68
C SER A 16 19.59 24.83 9.51
N ILE A 17 18.77 23.80 9.33
CA ILE A 17 18.92 22.96 8.12
C ILE A 17 18.56 23.79 6.89
N SER A 18 19.53 23.98 6.00
CA SER A 18 19.32 24.69 4.74
C SER A 18 18.32 23.97 3.84
N ALA A 19 17.45 24.71 3.15
CA ALA A 19 16.48 24.17 2.20
C ALA A 19 17.12 23.29 1.10
N TRP A 20 18.39 23.45 0.80
CA TRP A 20 19.15 22.64 -0.16
C TRP A 20 19.23 21.15 0.24
N THR A 21 19.11 20.82 1.51
CA THR A 21 19.08 19.43 1.99
C THR A 21 17.83 18.65 1.56
N LEU A 22 16.80 19.34 1.08
CA LEU A 22 15.61 18.72 0.49
C LEU A 22 15.84 18.24 -0.94
N ILE A 23 16.92 18.68 -1.63
CA ILE A 23 17.19 18.29 -3.02
C ILE A 23 17.34 16.77 -3.19
N PRO A 24 18.13 16.04 -2.38
CA PRO A 24 18.25 14.60 -2.51
C PRO A 24 16.91 13.88 -2.38
N PHE A 25 16.05 14.33 -1.48
CA PHE A 25 14.69 13.82 -1.32
C PHE A 25 13.83 14.10 -2.56
N GLY A 26 13.84 15.33 -3.06
CA GLY A 26 13.12 15.70 -4.28
C GLY A 26 13.58 14.91 -5.49
N LEU A 27 14.91 14.71 -5.64
CA LEU A 27 15.49 13.88 -6.70
C LEU A 27 15.08 12.42 -6.58
N MET A 28 15.00 11.86 -5.37
CA MET A 28 14.53 10.50 -5.14
C MET A 28 13.07 10.33 -5.57
N LEU A 29 12.19 11.27 -5.18
CA LEU A 29 10.79 11.25 -5.61
C LEU A 29 10.66 11.36 -7.14
N LEU A 30 11.47 12.21 -7.76
CA LEU A 30 11.49 12.39 -9.20
C LEU A 30 11.97 11.11 -9.91
N MET A 31 12.99 10.44 -9.39
CA MET A 31 13.46 9.15 -9.93
C MET A 31 12.42 8.04 -9.78
N ILE A 32 11.68 8.00 -8.68
CA ILE A 32 10.59 7.04 -8.48
C ILE A 32 9.45 7.30 -9.48
N ALA A 33 9.10 8.56 -9.74
CA ALA A 33 8.01 8.93 -10.64
C ALA A 33 8.38 8.78 -12.12
N ILE A 34 9.56 9.25 -12.52
CA ILE A 34 9.98 9.33 -13.92
C ILE A 34 10.78 8.11 -14.37
N GLY A 35 11.55 7.49 -13.46
CA GLY A 35 12.42 6.36 -13.77
C GLY A 35 11.71 5.22 -14.51
N PRO A 36 10.53 4.73 -14.06
CA PRO A 36 9.78 3.69 -14.76
C PRO A 36 9.31 4.09 -16.17
N ILE A 37 9.08 5.39 -16.39
CA ILE A 37 8.53 5.91 -17.65
C ILE A 37 9.65 6.09 -18.69
N VAL A 38 10.79 6.67 -18.28
CA VAL A 38 11.87 7.07 -19.21
C VAL A 38 12.86 5.94 -19.44
N ALA A 39 13.12 5.12 -18.41
CA ALA A 39 14.15 4.09 -18.44
C ALA A 39 13.63 2.78 -17.83
N GLU A 40 12.50 2.26 -18.34
CA GLU A 40 11.78 1.09 -17.82
C GLU A 40 12.72 -0.09 -17.52
N HIS A 41 13.43 -0.61 -18.50
CA HIS A 41 14.31 -1.78 -18.37
C HIS A 41 15.47 -1.57 -17.39
N TRP A 42 15.96 -0.33 -17.26
CA TRP A 42 17.01 0.01 -16.30
C TRP A 42 16.43 0.10 -14.88
N TRP A 43 15.25 0.72 -14.75
CA TRP A 43 14.57 0.92 -13.47
C TRP A 43 13.97 -0.37 -12.89
N GLU A 44 13.65 -1.36 -13.71
CA GLU A 44 13.15 -2.67 -13.23
C GLU A 44 14.17 -3.40 -12.34
N LYS A 45 15.47 -3.20 -12.59
CA LYS A 45 16.53 -3.85 -11.82
C LYS A 45 16.65 -3.24 -10.41
N ASN A 46 16.44 -4.06 -9.38
CA ASN A 46 16.55 -3.61 -7.98
C ASN A 46 17.93 -3.05 -7.63
N VAL A 47 19.00 -3.54 -8.29
CA VAL A 47 20.37 -3.01 -8.11
C VAL A 47 20.45 -1.54 -8.51
N ASN A 48 19.81 -1.14 -9.61
CA ASN A 48 19.85 0.25 -10.07
C ASN A 48 19.07 1.17 -9.11
N LYS A 49 17.93 0.71 -8.57
CA LYS A 49 17.22 1.42 -7.51
C LYS A 49 18.07 1.60 -6.26
N LEU A 50 18.80 0.55 -5.87
CA LEU A 50 19.73 0.61 -4.74
C LEU A 50 20.87 1.61 -5.00
N ILE A 51 21.45 1.61 -6.20
CA ILE A 51 22.51 2.57 -6.58
C ILE A 51 22.01 4.00 -6.46
N VAL A 52 20.83 4.31 -7.00
CA VAL A 52 20.22 5.65 -6.88
C VAL A 52 20.01 6.04 -5.42
N SER A 53 19.45 5.12 -4.63
CA SER A 53 19.21 5.36 -3.20
C SER A 53 20.51 5.63 -2.43
N LEU A 54 21.57 4.88 -2.70
CA LEU A 54 22.87 5.08 -2.05
C LEU A 54 23.57 6.35 -2.53
N LEU A 55 23.49 6.68 -3.83
CA LEU A 55 24.07 7.91 -4.39
C LEU A 55 23.43 9.18 -3.80
N LEU A 56 22.16 9.14 -3.44
CA LEU A 56 21.47 10.28 -2.83
C LEU A 56 21.55 10.23 -1.30
N GLY A 57 21.46 9.05 -0.70
CA GLY A 57 21.40 8.88 0.76
C GLY A 57 22.76 9.05 1.44
N ILE A 58 23.83 8.43 0.89
CA ILE A 58 25.16 8.49 1.52
C ILE A 58 25.72 9.92 1.57
N PRO A 59 25.71 10.73 0.50
CA PRO A 59 26.16 12.12 0.57
C PRO A 59 25.34 12.95 1.56
N THR A 60 24.03 12.69 1.65
CA THR A 60 23.16 13.37 2.62
C THR A 60 23.53 13.02 4.05
N ALA A 61 23.77 11.75 4.35
CA ALA A 61 24.20 11.29 5.67
C ALA A 61 25.59 11.88 6.04
N ILE A 62 26.53 11.89 5.11
CA ILE A 62 27.86 12.48 5.31
C ILE A 62 27.75 13.99 5.57
N TYR A 63 26.93 14.70 4.78
CA TYR A 63 26.69 16.12 5.00
C TYR A 63 26.13 16.39 6.40
N LEU A 64 25.14 15.63 6.84
CA LEU A 64 24.57 15.79 8.19
C LEU A 64 25.63 15.53 9.27
N ALA A 65 26.43 14.46 9.12
CA ALA A 65 27.48 14.14 10.07
C ALA A 65 28.56 15.22 10.16
N ILE A 66 28.96 15.82 9.05
CA ILE A 66 30.00 16.88 9.01
C ILE A 66 29.43 18.22 9.52
N SER A 67 28.21 18.60 9.09
CA SER A 67 27.62 19.91 9.39
C SER A 67 27.12 20.02 10.84
N PHE A 68 26.61 18.94 11.42
CA PHE A 68 26.00 18.91 12.74
C PHE A 68 26.75 18.03 13.75
N GLY A 69 27.88 17.44 13.36
CA GLY A 69 28.73 16.63 14.25
C GLY A 69 27.96 15.49 14.91
N HIS A 70 28.03 15.42 16.23
CA HIS A 70 27.39 14.35 17.02
C HIS A 70 25.87 14.30 16.84
N GLU A 71 25.20 15.45 16.76
CA GLU A 71 23.75 15.52 16.57
C GLU A 71 23.33 14.98 15.19
N GLY A 72 24.08 15.29 14.15
CA GLY A 72 23.85 14.77 12.79
C GLY A 72 24.05 13.26 12.71
N ILE A 73 25.09 12.71 13.34
CA ILE A 73 25.33 11.27 13.42
C ILE A 73 24.18 10.59 14.17
N HIS A 74 23.80 11.13 15.33
CA HIS A 74 22.72 10.59 16.15
C HIS A 74 21.38 10.62 15.40
N ALA A 75 21.10 11.66 14.62
CA ALA A 75 19.90 11.77 13.81
C ALA A 75 19.84 10.67 12.72
N VAL A 76 20.97 10.41 12.04
CA VAL A 76 21.07 9.33 11.03
C VAL A 76 20.94 7.95 11.69
N GLU A 77 21.61 7.73 12.84
CA GLU A 77 21.51 6.49 13.60
C GLU A 77 20.08 6.24 14.08
N HIS A 78 19.44 7.25 14.65
CA HIS A 78 18.06 7.17 15.09
C HIS A 78 17.11 6.80 13.94
N GLN A 79 17.25 7.46 12.79
CA GLN A 79 16.45 7.19 11.61
C GLN A 79 16.63 5.75 11.10
N LEU A 80 17.85 5.21 11.15
CA LEU A 80 18.12 3.85 10.71
C LEU A 80 17.62 2.81 11.70
N ILE A 81 17.92 2.97 12.99
CA ILE A 81 17.67 1.93 14.01
C ILE A 81 16.23 1.99 14.51
N TYR A 82 15.67 3.17 14.77
CA TYR A 82 14.37 3.30 15.41
C TYR A 82 13.20 3.52 14.43
N ASP A 83 13.47 4.04 13.22
CA ASP A 83 12.41 4.21 12.22
C ASP A 83 12.50 3.12 11.14
N TYR A 84 13.67 2.96 10.47
CA TYR A 84 13.79 2.10 9.30
C TYR A 84 13.79 0.60 9.64
N VAL A 85 14.54 0.17 10.66
CA VAL A 85 14.62 -1.26 11.02
C VAL A 85 13.26 -1.81 11.48
N PRO A 86 12.53 -1.18 12.44
CA PRO A 86 11.19 -1.65 12.81
C PRO A 86 10.21 -1.65 11.63
N PHE A 87 10.30 -0.64 10.77
CA PHE A 87 9.51 -0.56 9.56
C PHE A 87 9.73 -1.76 8.61
N ILE A 88 11.00 -2.10 8.34
CA ILE A 88 11.32 -3.25 7.48
C ILE A 88 10.91 -4.57 8.13
N ILE A 89 11.10 -4.72 9.44
CA ILE A 89 10.66 -5.92 10.18
C ILE A 89 9.15 -6.09 10.06
N LEU A 90 8.38 -5.03 10.26
CA LEU A 90 6.91 -5.08 10.10
C LEU A 90 6.52 -5.47 8.68
N LEU A 91 7.10 -4.81 7.67
CA LEU A 91 6.81 -5.14 6.27
C LEU A 91 7.15 -6.60 5.93
N CYS A 92 8.30 -7.10 6.38
CA CYS A 92 8.68 -8.50 6.21
C CYS A 92 7.69 -9.44 6.89
N ALA A 93 7.30 -9.15 8.13
CA ALA A 93 6.36 -9.95 8.90
C ALA A 93 4.99 -10.00 8.21
N LEU A 94 4.46 -8.84 7.80
CA LEU A 94 3.20 -8.76 7.07
C LEU A 94 3.29 -9.48 5.71
N PHE A 95 4.37 -9.29 4.96
CA PHE A 95 4.56 -9.90 3.65
C PHE A 95 4.62 -11.44 3.72
N VAL A 96 5.41 -11.98 4.67
CA VAL A 96 5.52 -13.43 4.87
C VAL A 96 4.19 -14.02 5.31
N THR A 97 3.53 -13.37 6.25
CA THR A 97 2.27 -13.85 6.82
C THR A 97 1.14 -13.81 5.78
N THR A 98 0.99 -12.70 5.08
CA THR A 98 -0.06 -12.56 4.05
C THR A 98 0.24 -13.40 2.82
N GLY A 99 1.51 -13.54 2.44
CA GLY A 99 1.94 -14.41 1.34
C GLY A 99 1.68 -15.90 1.59
N GLY A 100 1.53 -16.31 2.84
CA GLY A 100 1.15 -17.66 3.20
C GLY A 100 -0.36 -17.95 3.16
N ILE A 101 -1.20 -16.91 2.96
CA ILE A 101 -2.64 -17.07 2.79
C ILE A 101 -2.95 -17.10 1.29
N HIS A 102 -3.58 -18.16 0.85
CA HIS A 102 -4.00 -18.29 -0.55
C HIS A 102 -5.51 -18.41 -0.65
N LEU A 103 -6.08 -17.52 -1.43
CA LEU A 103 -7.47 -17.54 -1.84
C LEU A 103 -7.53 -18.05 -3.29
N SER A 104 -8.22 -19.15 -3.51
CA SER A 104 -8.47 -19.73 -4.83
C SER A 104 -9.96 -19.97 -5.04
N GLY A 105 -10.39 -20.05 -6.28
CA GLY A 105 -11.77 -20.21 -6.66
C GLY A 105 -12.14 -19.32 -7.82
N ASP A 106 -13.24 -19.64 -8.46
CA ASP A 106 -13.83 -18.89 -9.56
C ASP A 106 -15.32 -18.71 -9.32
N ILE A 107 -15.75 -17.47 -9.11
CA ILE A 107 -17.13 -17.11 -8.85
C ILE A 107 -17.67 -16.27 -10.00
N LYS A 108 -18.99 -16.21 -10.15
CA LYS A 108 -19.59 -15.40 -11.23
C LYS A 108 -19.18 -13.95 -11.16
N ALA A 109 -18.61 -13.44 -12.25
CA ALA A 109 -18.11 -12.08 -12.39
C ALA A 109 -19.26 -11.03 -12.54
N LYS A 110 -20.24 -11.07 -11.67
CA LYS A 110 -21.33 -10.09 -11.65
C LYS A 110 -20.88 -8.79 -10.98
N PRO A 111 -21.39 -7.62 -11.44
CA PRO A 111 -20.99 -6.32 -10.87
C PRO A 111 -21.14 -6.25 -9.34
N ILE A 112 -22.21 -6.78 -8.79
CA ILE A 112 -22.43 -6.81 -7.33
C ILE A 112 -21.38 -7.67 -6.62
N ILE A 113 -21.02 -8.82 -7.18
CA ILE A 113 -20.01 -9.72 -6.60
C ILE A 113 -18.65 -9.08 -6.62
N ASN A 114 -18.25 -8.50 -7.74
CA ASN A 114 -16.99 -7.75 -7.85
C ASN A 114 -16.95 -6.56 -6.88
N THR A 115 -18.05 -5.83 -6.74
CA THR A 115 -18.15 -4.70 -5.79
C THR A 115 -18.00 -5.18 -4.35
N CYS A 116 -18.65 -6.28 -3.97
CA CYS A 116 -18.48 -6.88 -2.64
C CYS A 116 -17.03 -7.35 -2.41
N PHE A 117 -16.41 -7.92 -3.44
CA PHE A 117 -15.02 -8.37 -3.39
C PHE A 117 -14.04 -7.20 -3.14
N LEU A 118 -14.23 -6.08 -3.86
CA LEU A 118 -13.48 -4.85 -3.63
C LEU A 118 -13.74 -4.26 -2.24
N GLY A 119 -15.01 -4.30 -1.78
CA GLY A 119 -15.38 -3.83 -0.44
C GLY A 119 -14.73 -4.64 0.69
N ILE A 120 -14.68 -5.97 0.55
CA ILE A 120 -13.97 -6.84 1.49
C ILE A 120 -12.47 -6.50 1.46
N GLY A 121 -11.87 -6.35 0.28
CA GLY A 121 -10.48 -5.95 0.13
C GLY A 121 -10.16 -4.60 0.76
N TRP A 122 -11.05 -3.63 0.62
CA TRP A 122 -10.95 -2.31 1.24
C TRP A 122 -10.87 -2.38 2.77
N ILE A 123 -11.70 -3.22 3.41
CA ILE A 123 -11.67 -3.42 4.86
C ILE A 123 -10.41 -4.19 5.28
N LEU A 124 -10.08 -5.27 4.57
CA LEU A 124 -8.89 -6.09 4.86
C LEU A 124 -7.59 -5.30 4.75
N ALA A 125 -7.50 -4.35 3.82
CA ALA A 125 -6.34 -3.51 3.64
C ALA A 125 -6.01 -2.66 4.88
N SER A 126 -7.01 -2.27 5.67
CA SER A 126 -6.79 -1.60 6.95
C SER A 126 -6.23 -2.51 8.04
N ILE A 127 -6.37 -3.84 7.91
CA ILE A 127 -5.98 -4.82 8.95
C ILE A 127 -4.62 -5.43 8.61
N MET A 128 -4.45 -5.91 7.38
CA MET A 128 -3.26 -6.63 6.93
C MET A 128 -2.33 -5.82 6.01
N GLY A 129 -2.61 -4.54 5.87
CA GLY A 129 -1.91 -3.65 4.95
C GLY A 129 -2.41 -3.76 3.51
N THR A 130 -2.24 -2.67 2.77
CA THR A 130 -2.62 -2.59 1.34
C THR A 130 -1.92 -3.66 0.50
N THR A 131 -0.63 -3.88 0.73
CA THR A 131 0.16 -4.89 0.03
C THR A 131 -0.37 -6.30 0.30
N GLY A 132 -0.66 -6.62 1.57
CA GLY A 132 -1.17 -7.93 1.96
C GLY A 132 -2.54 -8.21 1.36
N ALA A 133 -3.47 -7.27 1.49
CA ALA A 133 -4.81 -7.39 0.90
C ALA A 133 -4.76 -7.49 -0.64
N ALA A 134 -3.88 -6.70 -1.27
CA ALA A 134 -3.72 -6.76 -2.71
C ALA A 134 -3.16 -8.12 -3.18
N MET A 135 -2.13 -8.65 -2.53
CA MET A 135 -1.57 -9.96 -2.88
C MET A 135 -2.57 -11.10 -2.70
N LEU A 136 -3.38 -11.04 -1.65
CA LEU A 136 -4.39 -12.05 -1.38
C LEU A 136 -5.51 -12.04 -2.43
N LEU A 137 -5.97 -10.86 -2.84
CA LEU A 137 -7.22 -10.72 -3.58
C LEU A 137 -7.07 -10.51 -5.08
N ILE A 138 -5.90 -10.04 -5.58
CA ILE A 138 -5.75 -9.73 -7.00
C ILE A 138 -5.90 -10.97 -7.88
N ARG A 139 -5.30 -12.10 -7.50
CA ARG A 139 -5.36 -13.33 -8.30
C ARG A 139 -6.79 -13.87 -8.42
N PRO A 140 -7.54 -14.10 -7.32
CA PRO A 140 -8.94 -14.52 -7.43
C PRO A 140 -9.80 -13.53 -8.22
N LEU A 141 -9.58 -12.22 -8.05
CA LEU A 141 -10.32 -11.21 -8.82
C LEU A 141 -10.06 -11.34 -10.33
N LEU A 142 -8.80 -11.53 -10.73
CA LEU A 142 -8.44 -11.72 -12.14
C LEU A 142 -8.99 -13.04 -12.69
N THR A 143 -8.92 -14.14 -11.92
CA THR A 143 -9.47 -15.43 -12.31
C THR A 143 -10.98 -15.35 -12.52
N THR A 144 -11.70 -14.79 -11.55
CA THR A 144 -13.15 -14.55 -11.61
C THR A 144 -13.56 -13.73 -12.84
N ASN A 145 -12.75 -12.78 -13.26
CA ASN A 145 -13.06 -11.93 -14.41
C ASN A 145 -12.37 -12.38 -15.71
N SER A 146 -11.74 -13.55 -15.74
CA SER A 146 -10.93 -14.01 -16.89
C SER A 146 -11.76 -14.25 -18.17
N GLN A 147 -13.07 -14.55 -18.05
CA GLN A 147 -13.98 -14.78 -19.16
C GLN A 147 -14.57 -13.47 -19.72
N ARG A 148 -14.43 -12.35 -18.99
CA ARG A 148 -14.93 -11.05 -19.39
C ARG A 148 -13.94 -10.34 -20.32
N LYS A 149 -14.49 -9.61 -21.30
CA LYS A 149 -13.71 -8.80 -22.24
C LYS A 149 -13.29 -7.45 -21.65
N PHE A 150 -14.15 -6.86 -20.83
CA PHE A 150 -13.94 -5.53 -20.27
C PHE A 150 -13.57 -5.63 -18.78
N THR A 151 -12.26 -5.72 -18.47
CA THR A 151 -11.76 -5.92 -17.10
C THR A 151 -10.82 -4.83 -16.61
N VAL A 152 -10.35 -3.94 -17.49
CA VAL A 152 -9.35 -2.90 -17.16
C VAL A 152 -9.84 -2.01 -16.02
N HIS A 153 -11.10 -1.58 -16.03
CA HIS A 153 -11.68 -0.75 -14.98
C HIS A 153 -11.68 -1.47 -13.63
N THR A 154 -11.90 -2.80 -13.60
CA THR A 154 -11.86 -3.60 -12.36
C THR A 154 -10.49 -3.54 -11.70
N VAL A 155 -9.42 -3.66 -12.49
CA VAL A 155 -8.04 -3.54 -11.98
C VAL A 155 -7.74 -2.12 -11.50
N LEU A 156 -8.16 -1.09 -12.24
CA LEU A 156 -7.96 0.30 -11.83
C LEU A 156 -8.66 0.62 -10.52
N PHE A 157 -9.92 0.18 -10.36
CA PHE A 157 -10.65 0.37 -9.11
C PHE A 157 -10.11 -0.49 -7.96
N PHE A 158 -9.58 -1.69 -8.25
CA PHE A 158 -8.87 -2.48 -7.25
C PHE A 158 -7.65 -1.72 -6.69
N ILE A 159 -6.86 -1.12 -7.57
CA ILE A 159 -5.73 -0.29 -7.14
C ILE A 159 -6.21 0.90 -6.31
N ALA A 160 -7.24 1.62 -6.76
CA ALA A 160 -7.75 2.79 -6.05
C ALA A 160 -8.37 2.45 -4.69
N ILE A 161 -9.17 1.37 -4.61
CA ILE A 161 -9.94 1.00 -3.42
C ILE A 161 -9.09 0.18 -2.45
N VAL A 162 -8.50 -0.93 -2.92
CA VAL A 162 -7.81 -1.89 -2.05
C VAL A 162 -6.37 -1.50 -1.80
N ALA A 163 -5.62 -1.19 -2.86
CA ALA A 163 -4.19 -0.91 -2.74
C ALA A 163 -3.88 0.52 -2.26
N ASN A 164 -4.85 1.41 -2.21
CA ASN A 164 -4.66 2.79 -1.73
C ASN A 164 -5.66 3.16 -0.62
N CYS A 165 -6.93 3.40 -0.96
CA CYS A 165 -7.93 3.91 0.00
C CYS A 165 -8.09 3.01 1.24
N GLY A 166 -7.99 1.68 1.06
CA GLY A 166 -8.17 0.72 2.13
C GLY A 166 -7.18 0.87 3.28
N GLY A 167 -5.94 1.27 3.00
CA GLY A 167 -4.88 1.37 4.01
C GLY A 167 -4.97 2.59 4.94
N LEU A 168 -5.86 3.54 4.70
CA LEU A 168 -5.85 4.82 5.40
C LEU A 168 -6.28 4.74 6.88
N LEU A 169 -7.01 3.71 7.30
CA LEU A 169 -7.69 3.68 8.60
C LEU A 169 -6.79 3.30 9.78
N THR A 170 -5.70 2.58 9.54
CA THR A 170 -4.80 2.12 10.60
C THR A 170 -3.34 2.37 10.26
N PRO A 171 -2.45 2.43 11.26
CA PRO A 171 -1.01 2.54 11.02
C PRO A 171 -0.43 1.38 10.21
N LEU A 172 -1.04 0.20 10.27
CA LEU A 172 -0.60 -1.01 9.58
C LEU A 172 -1.04 -1.04 8.12
N GLY A 173 -2.03 -0.20 7.77
CA GLY A 173 -2.61 -0.16 6.44
C GLY A 173 -1.63 0.31 5.38
N ASP A 174 -0.79 1.29 5.70
CA ASP A 174 0.13 1.88 4.73
C ASP A 174 1.46 2.30 5.38
N PRO A 175 2.61 2.08 4.72
CA PRO A 175 3.95 2.37 5.25
C PRO A 175 4.15 3.77 5.84
N PRO A 176 3.71 4.87 5.21
CA PRO A 176 3.87 6.21 5.78
C PRO A 176 3.10 6.41 7.09
N LEU A 177 1.96 5.74 7.25
CA LEU A 177 1.15 5.82 8.46
C LEU A 177 1.84 5.10 9.62
N PHE A 178 2.51 3.98 9.34
CA PHE A 178 3.30 3.27 10.34
C PHE A 178 4.48 4.11 10.83
N LEU A 179 5.19 4.80 9.95
CA LEU A 179 6.26 5.72 10.34
C LEU A 179 5.73 6.86 11.22
N LEU A 180 4.53 7.38 10.94
CA LEU A 180 3.89 8.38 11.76
C LEU A 180 3.53 7.83 13.15
N TYR A 181 3.09 6.57 13.23
CA TYR A 181 2.83 5.87 14.47
C TYR A 181 4.11 5.71 15.31
N LEU A 182 5.23 5.31 14.71
CA LEU A 182 6.53 5.21 15.38
C LEU A 182 7.00 6.58 15.93
N ARG A 183 6.62 7.67 15.29
CA ARG A 183 6.89 9.03 15.74
C ARG A 183 5.93 9.55 16.81
N GLY A 184 5.12 8.67 17.41
CA GLY A 184 4.29 8.97 18.58
C GLY A 184 2.84 9.37 18.27
N ALA A 185 2.36 9.24 17.03
CA ALA A 185 0.94 9.34 16.76
C ALA A 185 0.20 8.19 17.44
N SER A 186 -0.87 8.48 18.20
CA SER A 186 -1.64 7.41 18.85
C SER A 186 -2.43 6.58 17.83
N PHE A 187 -2.61 5.28 18.09
CA PHE A 187 -3.43 4.41 17.24
C PHE A 187 -4.85 4.99 17.06
N THR A 188 -5.44 5.51 18.12
CA THR A 188 -6.78 6.11 18.09
C THR A 188 -6.88 7.35 17.20
N TRP A 189 -5.75 8.05 16.96
CA TRP A 189 -5.74 9.19 16.04
C TRP A 189 -6.07 8.77 14.62
N PHE A 190 -5.58 7.63 14.14
CA PHE A 190 -5.88 7.13 12.79
C PHE A 190 -7.36 6.83 12.64
N LEU A 191 -8.05 6.35 13.69
CA LEU A 191 -9.48 6.09 13.66
C LEU A 191 -10.33 7.37 13.50
N THR A 192 -9.77 8.55 13.75
CA THR A 192 -10.46 9.81 13.45
C THR A 192 -10.65 10.03 11.94
N MET A 193 -9.89 9.32 11.09
CA MET A 193 -10.03 9.35 9.63
C MET A 193 -11.18 8.45 9.13
N LEU A 194 -11.88 7.74 10.02
CA LEU A 194 -12.99 6.85 9.66
C LEU A 194 -14.05 7.50 8.76
N PRO A 195 -14.52 8.75 9.01
CA PRO A 195 -15.53 9.37 8.14
C PRO A 195 -15.00 9.61 6.72
N GLN A 196 -13.76 10.08 6.57
CA GLN A 196 -13.14 10.34 5.27
C GLN A 196 -12.87 9.03 4.52
N TRP A 197 -12.35 8.04 5.23
CA TRP A 197 -12.12 6.70 4.70
C TRP A 197 -13.44 6.05 4.23
N ALA A 198 -14.48 6.09 5.06
CA ALA A 198 -15.79 5.53 4.73
C ALA A 198 -16.42 6.26 3.54
N PHE A 199 -16.41 7.59 3.54
CA PHE A 199 -16.95 8.39 2.44
C PHE A 199 -16.26 8.08 1.11
N THR A 200 -14.93 8.09 1.10
CA THR A 200 -14.13 7.84 -0.13
C THR A 200 -14.33 6.40 -0.62
N GLY A 201 -14.24 5.42 0.28
CA GLY A 201 -14.40 4.01 -0.08
C GLY A 201 -15.80 3.70 -0.62
N VAL A 202 -16.86 4.16 0.05
CA VAL A 202 -18.23 3.97 -0.40
C VAL A 202 -18.47 4.68 -1.74
N LEU A 203 -17.98 5.89 -1.91
CA LEU A 203 -18.10 6.62 -3.18
C LEU A 203 -17.43 5.86 -4.33
N LEU A 204 -16.20 5.37 -4.12
CA LEU A 204 -15.48 4.59 -5.11
C LEU A 204 -16.18 3.26 -5.43
N LEU A 205 -16.74 2.57 -4.44
CA LEU A 205 -17.52 1.34 -4.64
C LEU A 205 -18.80 1.59 -5.45
N ILE A 206 -19.51 2.68 -5.18
CA ILE A 206 -20.68 3.08 -5.97
C ILE A 206 -20.30 3.40 -7.41
N LEU A 207 -19.24 4.18 -7.62
CA LEU A 207 -18.74 4.50 -8.95
C LEU A 207 -18.32 3.24 -9.71
N TYR A 208 -17.59 2.33 -9.04
CA TYR A 208 -17.23 1.04 -9.61
C TYR A 208 -18.46 0.25 -10.04
N PHE A 209 -19.44 0.09 -9.15
CA PHE A 209 -20.66 -0.65 -9.45
C PHE A 209 -21.41 -0.10 -10.67
N ILE A 210 -21.50 1.21 -10.80
CA ILE A 210 -22.15 1.86 -11.95
C ILE A 210 -21.36 1.56 -13.24
N ILE A 211 -20.05 1.74 -13.21
CA ILE A 211 -19.17 1.54 -14.36
C ILE A 211 -19.14 0.06 -14.75
N ASP A 212 -18.96 -0.85 -13.78
CA ASP A 212 -18.92 -2.28 -14.05
C ASP A 212 -20.27 -2.80 -14.57
N SER A 213 -21.41 -2.29 -14.04
CA SER A 213 -22.74 -2.62 -14.55
C SER A 213 -22.95 -2.15 -15.99
N TYR A 214 -22.39 -1.02 -16.37
CA TYR A 214 -22.42 -0.52 -17.74
C TYR A 214 -21.63 -1.43 -18.69
N PHE A 215 -20.40 -1.80 -18.32
CA PHE A 215 -19.57 -2.70 -19.13
C PHE A 215 -20.13 -4.14 -19.15
N TYR A 216 -20.66 -4.63 -18.04
CA TYR A 216 -21.28 -5.95 -17.96
C TYR A 216 -22.43 -6.12 -18.96
N LYS A 217 -23.24 -5.08 -19.19
CA LYS A 217 -24.31 -5.10 -20.21
C LYS A 217 -23.78 -5.15 -21.65
N LYS A 218 -22.51 -4.83 -21.88
CA LYS A 218 -21.86 -4.87 -23.19
C LYS A 218 -21.08 -6.17 -23.44
N GLU A 219 -21.01 -7.05 -22.44
CA GLU A 219 -20.34 -8.35 -22.59
C GLU A 219 -21.12 -9.26 -23.53
N ASP A 220 -20.40 -10.09 -24.25
CA ASP A 220 -21.00 -11.10 -25.13
C ASP A 220 -21.69 -12.18 -24.33
N VAL A 221 -22.84 -12.65 -24.83
CA VAL A 221 -23.64 -13.72 -24.19
C VAL A 221 -22.80 -14.99 -24.01
N ALA A 222 -21.92 -15.30 -24.96
CA ALA A 222 -21.01 -16.46 -24.88
C ALA A 222 -20.05 -16.36 -23.69
N SER A 223 -19.49 -15.18 -23.42
CA SER A 223 -18.61 -14.91 -22.28
C SER A 223 -19.35 -15.10 -20.94
N LEU A 224 -20.58 -14.59 -20.85
CA LEU A 224 -21.41 -14.71 -19.65
C LEU A 224 -21.86 -16.15 -19.38
N ILE A 225 -22.14 -16.94 -20.43
CA ILE A 225 -22.45 -18.37 -20.30
C ILE A 225 -21.18 -19.12 -19.82
N SER A 226 -20.02 -18.85 -20.41
CA SER A 226 -18.76 -19.44 -19.99
C SER A 226 -18.45 -19.16 -18.52
N ASP A 227 -18.62 -17.92 -18.08
CA ASP A 227 -18.48 -17.49 -16.68
C ASP A 227 -19.42 -18.25 -15.74
N SER A 228 -20.64 -18.55 -16.20
CA SER A 228 -21.63 -19.27 -15.39
C SER A 228 -21.38 -20.77 -15.27
N THR A 229 -20.60 -21.35 -16.15
CA THR A 229 -20.31 -22.83 -16.21
C THR A 229 -19.02 -23.22 -15.52
N LYS A 230 -18.08 -22.28 -15.39
CA LYS A 230 -16.74 -22.50 -14.78
C LYS A 230 -16.68 -21.95 -13.35
N ILE A 231 -17.59 -22.44 -12.50
CA ILE A 231 -17.62 -22.00 -11.11
C ILE A 231 -16.80 -22.99 -10.27
N GLU A 232 -15.81 -22.49 -9.55
CA GLU A 232 -15.07 -23.23 -8.53
C GLU A 232 -15.33 -22.63 -7.16
N PRO A 233 -15.65 -23.43 -6.14
CA PRO A 233 -15.87 -22.92 -4.80
C PRO A 233 -14.63 -22.19 -4.27
N ILE A 234 -14.85 -21.14 -3.48
CA ILE A 234 -13.77 -20.41 -2.84
C ILE A 234 -13.11 -21.32 -1.79
N HIS A 235 -11.82 -21.53 -1.94
CA HIS A 235 -10.98 -22.24 -0.98
C HIS A 235 -9.94 -21.29 -0.39
N ILE A 236 -9.86 -21.26 0.94
CA ILE A 236 -8.83 -20.52 1.68
C ILE A 236 -7.86 -21.54 2.24
N THR A 237 -6.58 -21.39 1.91
CA THR A 237 -5.49 -22.21 2.48
C THR A 237 -4.53 -21.30 3.26
N GLY A 238 -3.78 -21.89 4.20
CA GLY A 238 -2.86 -21.13 5.04
C GLY A 238 -3.52 -20.47 6.25
N ASN A 239 -4.57 -21.08 6.81
CA ASN A 239 -5.37 -20.54 7.93
C ASN A 239 -4.53 -20.16 9.15
N ILE A 240 -3.38 -20.83 9.41
CA ILE A 240 -2.48 -20.50 10.51
C ILE A 240 -1.92 -19.07 10.40
N ASN A 241 -1.80 -18.55 9.19
CA ASN A 241 -1.28 -17.20 8.95
C ASN A 241 -2.24 -16.10 9.41
N PHE A 242 -3.55 -16.38 9.52
CA PHE A 242 -4.47 -15.43 10.16
C PHE A 242 -4.16 -15.23 11.63
N LEU A 243 -3.73 -16.31 12.33
CA LEU A 243 -3.28 -16.18 13.71
C LEU A 243 -2.01 -15.33 13.81
N TYR A 244 -1.03 -15.56 12.94
CA TYR A 244 0.19 -14.73 12.90
C TYR A 244 -0.13 -13.27 12.58
N LEU A 245 -1.09 -13.02 11.71
CA LEU A 245 -1.53 -11.67 11.37
C LEU A 245 -2.10 -10.94 12.59
N VAL A 246 -2.93 -11.62 13.38
CA VAL A 246 -3.47 -11.08 14.64
C VAL A 246 -2.37 -10.82 15.68
N LEU A 247 -1.29 -11.61 15.68
CA LEU A 247 -0.16 -11.41 16.60
C LEU A 247 0.77 -10.27 16.20
N ILE A 248 0.77 -9.87 14.92
CA ILE A 248 1.55 -8.73 14.41
C ILE A 248 0.84 -7.41 14.72
N VAL A 249 -0.49 -7.39 14.75
CA VAL A 249 -1.35 -6.24 15.03
C VAL A 249 -1.45 -5.98 16.53
#